data_43bcc6e7bd0756bc38cd06d782758641
#
_entry.id   43bcc6e7bd0756bc38cd06d782758641
#
_cell.length_a   1.000
_cell.length_b   1.000
_cell.length_c   1.000
_cell.angle_alpha   90.00
_cell.angle_beta   90.00
_cell.angle_gamma   90.00
#
_symmetry.space_group_name_H-M   'P 1'
#
loop_
_entity.id
_entity.type
_entity.pdbx_description
1 polymer ?
#
loop_
_entity_poly.entity_id
_entity_poly.type
_entity_poly.pdbx_seq_one_letter_code
_entity_poly.pdbx_strand_id
1 'polypeptide(L)'
;SLHSGFTISGENNLGIATNWTFHSDGTVTNDTGTSASNGNAVLYGEYGILTINGQGGYTYQLNGGVNTDAITSKETFTYTLISSDGGSSTANLTIDLHPQIAGSVNDDSVHSTAYDDTFSMGVGADTLVYNLLADDNTGGNGSDIWSDFSVAQGDHIDVSALLVGWNGSSDTLGNYITLSYVGGNTVVSIDRDGTGGNTHQPATLITLQGVHINSLDELIDTNNSN
;
A
#
# COMPACT_ATOMS: atom_id res chain seq x y z
N SER A 1 25.85 25.27 1.86
CA SER A 1 25.21 24.16 1.16
C SER A 1 26.26 23.11 0.84
N LEU A 2 26.07 21.88 1.29
CA LEU A 2 27.00 20.76 1.06
C LEU A 2 26.84 20.14 -0.35
N HIS A 3 25.89 20.64 -1.16
CA HIS A 3 25.57 20.10 -2.47
C HIS A 3 25.69 21.16 -3.55
N SER A 4 26.32 20.82 -4.68
CA SER A 4 26.36 21.66 -5.87
C SER A 4 25.18 21.45 -6.80
N GLY A 5 24.30 20.52 -6.50
CA GLY A 5 23.12 20.18 -7.26
C GLY A 5 22.77 18.71 -7.16
N PHE A 6 21.79 18.29 -7.94
CA PHE A 6 21.45 16.88 -8.11
C PHE A 6 20.89 16.61 -9.52
N THR A 7 20.95 15.35 -9.92
CA THR A 7 20.31 14.86 -11.15
C THR A 7 19.25 13.84 -10.84
N ILE A 8 18.24 13.73 -11.71
CA ILE A 8 17.25 12.67 -11.64
C ILE A 8 17.00 12.07 -13.02
N SER A 9 16.90 10.76 -13.10
CA SER A 9 16.73 10.00 -14.33
C SER A 9 15.32 9.45 -14.44
N GLY A 10 14.79 9.40 -15.66
CA GLY A 10 13.50 8.82 -16.01
C GLY A 10 13.30 8.88 -17.51
N GLU A 11 12.04 9.00 -17.92
CA GLU A 11 11.64 9.10 -19.32
C GLU A 11 10.85 10.38 -19.57
N ASN A 12 10.82 10.84 -20.82
CA ASN A 12 9.93 11.90 -21.27
C ASN A 12 8.57 11.31 -21.70
N ASN A 13 7.67 12.17 -22.16
CA ASN A 13 6.32 11.77 -22.60
C ASN A 13 6.30 10.86 -23.86
N LEU A 14 7.43 10.66 -24.51
CA LEU A 14 7.59 9.76 -25.66
C LEU A 14 8.31 8.46 -25.28
N GLY A 15 8.54 8.20 -23.99
CA GLY A 15 9.26 7.03 -23.49
C GLY A 15 10.77 7.06 -23.75
N ILE A 16 11.35 8.24 -24.02
CA ILE A 16 12.77 8.41 -24.28
C ILE A 16 13.46 8.76 -22.96
N ALA A 17 14.54 8.03 -22.64
CA ALA A 17 15.35 8.28 -21.46
C ALA A 17 15.83 9.74 -21.40
N THR A 18 15.66 10.37 -20.26
CA THR A 18 16.07 11.75 -20.00
C THR A 18 16.65 11.89 -18.60
N ASN A 19 17.62 12.80 -18.44
CA ASN A 19 18.19 13.18 -17.16
C ASN A 19 17.95 14.67 -16.93
N TRP A 20 17.43 15.01 -15.78
CA TRP A 20 17.27 16.38 -15.34
C TRP A 20 18.38 16.74 -14.36
N THR A 21 18.98 17.93 -14.54
CA THR A 21 20.00 18.48 -13.65
C THR A 21 19.46 19.72 -12.95
N PHE A 22 19.50 19.70 -11.62
CA PHE A 22 19.18 20.81 -10.76
C PHE A 22 20.49 21.47 -10.33
N HIS A 23 20.75 22.65 -10.86
CA HIS A 23 22.00 23.39 -10.63
C HIS A 23 21.93 24.19 -9.34
N SER A 24 23.10 24.47 -8.76
CA SER A 24 23.20 25.26 -7.51
C SER A 24 22.70 26.70 -7.65
N ASP A 25 22.65 27.25 -8.87
CA ASP A 25 22.09 28.58 -9.19
C ASP A 25 20.57 28.60 -9.31
N GLY A 26 19.89 27.43 -9.11
CA GLY A 26 18.45 27.30 -9.19
C GLY A 26 17.94 27.00 -10.61
N THR A 27 18.80 26.91 -11.61
CA THR A 27 18.37 26.50 -12.96
C THR A 27 18.16 24.99 -13.03
N VAL A 28 17.22 24.56 -13.87
CA VAL A 28 16.88 23.16 -14.10
C VAL A 28 16.94 22.89 -15.59
N THR A 29 17.78 21.96 -15.99
CA THR A 29 17.98 21.59 -17.40
C THR A 29 17.96 20.09 -17.59
N ASN A 30 17.54 19.62 -18.76
CA ASN A 30 17.68 18.21 -19.12
C ASN A 30 18.91 17.98 -20.00
N ASP A 31 19.21 16.74 -20.31
CA ASP A 31 20.36 16.34 -21.15
C ASP A 31 20.23 16.74 -22.62
N THR A 32 19.09 17.26 -23.05
CA THR A 32 18.90 17.93 -24.37
C THR A 32 19.19 19.44 -24.31
N GLY A 33 19.55 19.98 -23.14
CA GLY A 33 19.78 21.40 -22.92
C GLY A 33 18.52 22.24 -22.77
N THR A 34 17.34 21.64 -22.75
CA THR A 34 16.07 22.34 -22.55
C THR A 34 15.92 22.73 -21.07
N SER A 35 15.63 24.01 -20.83
CA SER A 35 15.33 24.48 -19.46
C SER A 35 13.90 24.11 -19.07
N ALA A 36 13.72 23.75 -17.80
CA ALA A 36 12.41 23.46 -17.24
C ALA A 36 11.56 24.73 -17.13
N SER A 37 10.27 24.60 -17.44
CA SER A 37 9.27 25.60 -17.09
C SER A 37 9.03 25.62 -15.58
N ASN A 38 9.01 26.81 -14.98
CA ASN A 38 8.74 27.00 -13.55
C ASN A 38 9.71 26.28 -12.58
N GLY A 39 10.93 25.94 -13.02
CA GLY A 39 11.93 25.30 -12.15
C GLY A 39 11.62 23.85 -11.75
N ASN A 40 10.73 23.18 -12.44
CA ASN A 40 10.36 21.79 -12.18
C ASN A 40 10.81 20.87 -13.31
N ALA A 41 11.28 19.68 -12.95
CA ALA A 41 11.47 18.57 -13.89
C ALA A 41 10.22 17.69 -13.91
N VAL A 42 9.87 17.17 -15.09
CA VAL A 42 8.76 16.23 -15.29
C VAL A 42 9.31 14.93 -15.85
N LEU A 43 9.02 13.83 -15.16
CA LEU A 43 9.45 12.49 -15.53
C LEU A 43 8.23 11.57 -15.65
N TYR A 44 8.18 10.82 -16.73
CA TYR A 44 7.13 9.84 -16.98
C TYR A 44 7.63 8.48 -16.51
N GLY A 45 7.02 7.97 -15.43
CA GLY A 45 7.29 6.65 -14.90
C GLY A 45 6.47 5.57 -15.61
N GLU A 46 6.57 4.36 -15.12
CA GLU A 46 5.81 3.22 -15.62
C GLU A 46 4.29 3.39 -15.39
N TYR A 47 3.93 3.97 -14.25
CA TYR A 47 2.54 4.04 -13.80
C TYR A 47 2.00 5.47 -13.65
N GLY A 48 2.84 6.46 -13.70
CA GLY A 48 2.43 7.85 -13.48
C GLY A 48 3.52 8.87 -13.77
N ILE A 49 3.26 10.11 -13.39
CA ILE A 49 4.07 11.27 -13.72
C ILE A 49 4.62 11.90 -12.44
N LEU A 50 5.94 11.98 -12.33
CA LEU A 50 6.65 12.69 -11.26
C LEU A 50 6.96 14.11 -11.70
N THR A 51 6.60 15.09 -10.88
CA THR A 51 7.06 16.48 -11.02
C THR A 51 7.87 16.83 -9.78
N ILE A 52 9.13 17.24 -9.97
CA ILE A 52 10.07 17.51 -8.87
C ILE A 52 10.75 18.88 -9.04
N ASN A 53 10.90 19.61 -7.93
CA ASN A 53 11.56 20.93 -7.89
C ASN A 53 13.01 20.84 -7.38
N GLY A 54 13.72 21.96 -7.44
CA GLY A 54 15.13 22.06 -7.04
C GLY A 54 15.40 21.85 -5.54
N GLN A 55 14.40 21.93 -4.68
CA GLN A 55 14.48 21.67 -3.25
C GLN A 55 14.16 20.21 -2.89
N GLY A 56 13.84 19.38 -3.90
CA GLY A 56 13.45 17.99 -3.70
C GLY A 56 11.98 17.79 -3.36
N GLY A 57 11.18 18.86 -3.34
CA GLY A 57 9.72 18.76 -3.24
C GLY A 57 9.15 18.16 -4.53
N TYR A 58 8.24 17.20 -4.40
CA TYR A 58 7.68 16.52 -5.55
C TYR A 58 6.19 16.27 -5.43
N THR A 59 5.56 16.06 -6.57
CA THR A 59 4.22 15.47 -6.70
C THR A 59 4.29 14.28 -7.65
N TYR A 60 3.49 13.28 -7.39
CA TYR A 60 3.32 12.13 -8.28
C TYR A 60 1.83 11.97 -8.61
N GLN A 61 1.52 11.82 -9.89
CA GLN A 61 0.17 11.60 -10.36
C GLN A 61 0.08 10.28 -11.11
N LEU A 62 -0.75 9.37 -10.60
CA LEU A 62 -1.02 8.09 -11.25
C LEU A 62 -1.71 8.31 -12.59
N ASN A 63 -1.32 7.55 -13.62
CA ASN A 63 -1.98 7.57 -14.92
C ASN A 63 -3.43 7.07 -14.81
N GLY A 64 -4.32 7.65 -15.58
CA GLY A 64 -5.71 7.19 -15.64
C GLY A 64 -5.81 5.75 -16.12
N GLY A 65 -6.70 4.97 -15.50
CA GLY A 65 -6.97 3.59 -15.88
C GLY A 65 -5.95 2.56 -15.40
N VAL A 66 -4.95 2.95 -14.59
CA VAL A 66 -4.02 2.00 -13.97
C VAL A 66 -4.75 1.17 -12.92
N ASN A 67 -4.64 -0.15 -13.02
CA ASN A 67 -5.07 -1.07 -11.97
C ASN A 67 -3.93 -1.25 -10.96
N THR A 68 -4.04 -0.62 -9.79
CA THR A 68 -3.01 -0.66 -8.76
C THR A 68 -2.81 -2.06 -8.17
N ASP A 69 -3.83 -2.91 -8.14
CA ASP A 69 -3.73 -4.29 -7.65
C ASP A 69 -2.84 -5.17 -8.54
N ALA A 70 -2.72 -4.82 -9.82
CA ALA A 70 -1.83 -5.53 -10.75
C ALA A 70 -0.36 -5.10 -10.62
N ILE A 71 -0.06 -4.07 -9.83
CA ILE A 71 1.30 -3.57 -9.64
C ILE A 71 1.99 -4.38 -8.55
N THR A 72 3.11 -5.03 -8.92
CA THR A 72 3.88 -5.88 -8.00
C THR A 72 5.19 -5.25 -7.54
N SER A 73 5.55 -4.08 -8.08
CA SER A 73 6.78 -3.35 -7.75
C SER A 73 6.47 -1.88 -7.48
N LYS A 74 7.33 -1.23 -6.70
CA LYS A 74 7.23 0.21 -6.48
C LYS A 74 7.69 0.98 -7.72
N GLU A 75 7.04 2.11 -8.00
CA GLU A 75 7.54 3.09 -8.96
C GLU A 75 8.88 3.65 -8.45
N THR A 76 9.90 3.68 -9.29
CA THR A 76 11.26 4.02 -8.87
C THR A 76 11.88 5.03 -9.82
N PHE A 77 12.43 6.11 -9.26
CA PHE A 77 13.24 7.10 -9.96
C PHE A 77 14.61 7.19 -9.30
N THR A 78 15.66 7.15 -10.10
CA THR A 78 17.04 7.23 -9.60
C THR A 78 17.51 8.67 -9.59
N TYR A 79 18.05 9.15 -8.46
CA TYR A 79 18.64 10.46 -8.36
C TYR A 79 20.08 10.39 -7.84
N THR A 80 20.88 11.38 -8.21
CA THR A 80 22.28 11.48 -7.81
C THR A 80 22.54 12.87 -7.21
N LEU A 81 22.99 12.88 -5.97
CA LEU A 81 23.47 14.09 -5.30
C LEU A 81 24.91 14.35 -5.70
N ILE A 82 25.24 15.61 -5.99
CA ILE A 82 26.58 16.05 -6.38
C ILE A 82 27.10 16.99 -5.30
N SER A 83 28.22 16.63 -4.69
CA SER A 83 28.87 17.48 -3.69
C SER A 83 29.72 18.58 -4.34
N SER A 84 30.06 19.60 -3.57
CA SER A 84 30.84 20.75 -4.05
C SER A 84 32.29 20.40 -4.41
N ASP A 85 32.82 19.28 -3.93
CA ASP A 85 34.13 18.75 -4.23
C ASP A 85 34.16 17.76 -5.43
N GLY A 86 33.01 17.58 -6.07
CA GLY A 86 32.84 16.70 -7.25
C GLY A 86 32.52 15.25 -6.90
N GLY A 87 32.36 14.90 -5.61
CA GLY A 87 31.85 13.60 -5.19
C GLY A 87 30.39 13.44 -5.57
N SER A 88 29.93 12.19 -5.73
CA SER A 88 28.52 11.90 -6.01
C SER A 88 28.02 10.69 -5.21
N SER A 89 26.71 10.68 -4.92
CA SER A 89 26.01 9.58 -4.28
C SER A 89 24.64 9.39 -4.92
N THR A 90 24.35 8.16 -5.29
CA THR A 90 23.10 7.80 -5.98
C THR A 90 22.15 7.07 -5.04
N ALA A 91 20.88 7.39 -5.13
CA ALA A 91 19.78 6.74 -4.41
C ALA A 91 18.52 6.70 -5.26
N ASN A 92 17.50 6.00 -4.77
CA ASN A 92 16.21 5.88 -5.43
C ASN A 92 15.12 6.62 -4.64
N LEU A 93 14.27 7.35 -5.37
CA LEU A 93 12.96 7.74 -4.92
C LEU A 93 11.99 6.62 -5.31
N THR A 94 11.40 5.97 -4.32
CA THR A 94 10.42 4.90 -4.53
C THR A 94 9.05 5.35 -4.07
N ILE A 95 8.01 5.04 -4.86
CA ILE A 95 6.63 5.36 -4.57
C ILE A 95 5.83 4.07 -4.56
N ASP A 96 5.22 3.76 -3.43
CA ASP A 96 4.28 2.67 -3.30
C ASP A 96 2.92 3.13 -3.81
N LEU A 97 2.34 2.37 -4.75
CA LEU A 97 1.11 2.75 -5.45
C LEU A 97 -0.13 2.05 -4.89
N HIS A 98 0.03 1.22 -3.86
CA HIS A 98 -1.10 0.68 -3.10
C HIS A 98 -1.56 1.71 -2.05
N PRO A 99 -2.86 1.75 -1.70
CA PRO A 99 -3.33 2.64 -0.64
C PRO A 99 -2.63 2.35 0.69
N GLN A 100 -2.16 3.42 1.34
CA GLN A 100 -1.54 3.38 2.66
C GLN A 100 -2.50 4.06 3.64
N ILE A 101 -3.05 3.32 4.59
CA ILE A 101 -4.07 3.79 5.52
C ILE A 101 -3.49 3.76 6.94
N ALA A 102 -3.44 4.92 7.57
CA ALA A 102 -2.91 5.07 8.92
C ALA A 102 -4.03 5.36 9.91
N GLY A 103 -3.97 4.73 11.07
CA GLY A 103 -4.78 5.06 12.24
C GLY A 103 -4.11 6.11 13.12
N SER A 104 -4.55 6.20 14.36
CA SER A 104 -4.12 7.19 15.35
C SER A 104 -3.49 6.54 16.60
N VAL A 105 -3.59 7.21 17.75
CA VAL A 105 -3.23 6.67 19.07
C VAL A 105 -4.46 6.27 19.90
N ASN A 106 -5.62 6.31 19.30
CA ASN A 106 -6.89 5.94 19.92
C ASN A 106 -7.42 4.68 19.26
N ASP A 107 -8.44 4.09 19.85
CA ASP A 107 -9.16 2.98 19.24
C ASP A 107 -9.83 3.47 17.95
N ASP A 108 -9.36 2.96 16.81
CA ASP A 108 -9.83 3.34 15.48
C ASP A 108 -10.74 2.26 14.87
N SER A 109 -11.70 2.71 14.08
CA SER A 109 -12.50 1.82 13.23
C SER A 109 -12.35 2.26 11.79
N VAL A 110 -11.70 1.45 10.98
CA VAL A 110 -11.33 1.77 9.62
C VAL A 110 -11.92 0.74 8.66
N HIS A 111 -12.37 1.20 7.49
CA HIS A 111 -12.92 0.35 6.46
C HIS A 111 -11.86 0.03 5.39
N SER A 112 -11.81 -1.23 4.96
CA SER A 112 -11.07 -1.64 3.77
C SER A 112 -11.66 -1.01 2.50
N THR A 113 -10.85 -0.88 1.47
CA THR A 113 -11.25 -0.37 0.15
C THR A 113 -11.31 -1.50 -0.88
N ALA A 114 -11.59 -1.16 -2.13
CA ALA A 114 -11.60 -2.13 -3.23
C ALA A 114 -10.19 -2.44 -3.77
N TYR A 115 -9.14 -1.89 -3.17
CA TYR A 115 -7.74 -2.09 -3.55
C TYR A 115 -7.02 -2.95 -2.53
N ASP A 116 -5.82 -3.41 -2.87
CA ASP A 116 -4.89 -4.03 -1.93
C ASP A 116 -4.33 -2.95 -1.01
N ASP A 117 -4.87 -2.85 0.19
CA ASP A 117 -4.54 -1.80 1.15
C ASP A 117 -3.40 -2.22 2.07
N THR A 118 -2.62 -1.25 2.55
CA THR A 118 -1.70 -1.44 3.67
C THR A 118 -2.14 -0.60 4.85
N PHE A 119 -2.44 -1.25 5.97
CA PHE A 119 -2.87 -0.63 7.22
C PHE A 119 -1.73 -0.54 8.21
N SER A 120 -1.61 0.63 8.86
CA SER A 120 -0.79 0.87 10.03
C SER A 120 -1.64 1.64 11.04
N MET A 121 -2.29 0.94 11.97
CA MET A 121 -3.39 1.48 12.77
C MET A 121 -2.89 2.20 14.03
N GLY A 122 -1.68 1.88 14.49
CA GLY A 122 -1.05 2.60 15.59
C GLY A 122 -1.25 1.95 16.94
N VAL A 123 -1.57 2.78 17.95
CA VAL A 123 -1.80 2.35 19.33
C VAL A 123 -3.29 2.47 19.61
N GLY A 124 -3.86 1.46 20.23
CA GLY A 124 -5.29 1.39 20.53
C GLY A 124 -5.81 -0.03 20.29
N ALA A 125 -7.07 -0.25 20.60
CA ALA A 125 -7.81 -1.44 20.20
C ALA A 125 -8.52 -1.13 18.88
N ASP A 126 -7.86 -1.44 17.77
CA ASP A 126 -8.29 -1.03 16.44
C ASP A 126 -9.14 -2.10 15.77
N THR A 127 -10.07 -1.68 14.93
CA THR A 127 -10.94 -2.58 14.18
C THR A 127 -10.87 -2.26 12.70
N LEU A 128 -10.49 -3.25 11.90
CA LEU A 128 -10.59 -3.18 10.44
C LEU A 128 -11.89 -3.84 9.99
N VAL A 129 -12.76 -3.04 9.36
CA VAL A 129 -14.09 -3.46 8.92
C VAL A 129 -14.09 -3.75 7.43
N TYR A 130 -14.52 -4.95 7.06
CA TYR A 130 -14.71 -5.37 5.68
C TYR A 130 -16.17 -5.29 5.27
N ASN A 131 -16.47 -4.45 4.28
CA ASN A 131 -17.79 -4.35 3.67
C ASN A 131 -17.87 -5.20 2.40
N LEU A 132 -19.08 -5.64 2.06
CA LEU A 132 -19.31 -6.28 0.77
C LEU A 132 -19.34 -5.22 -0.33
N LEU A 133 -18.24 -5.12 -1.09
CA LEU A 133 -18.06 -4.15 -2.17
C LEU A 133 -18.37 -4.75 -3.55
N ALA A 134 -18.08 -6.04 -3.73
CA ALA A 134 -18.39 -6.81 -4.94
C ALA A 134 -18.66 -8.27 -4.58
N ASP A 135 -19.31 -8.99 -5.48
CA ASP A 135 -19.60 -10.43 -5.27
C ASP A 135 -18.49 -11.31 -5.86
N ASP A 136 -17.29 -11.18 -5.29
CA ASP A 136 -16.12 -12.04 -5.57
C ASP A 136 -15.67 -12.81 -4.32
N ASN A 137 -14.53 -13.49 -4.39
CA ASN A 137 -14.05 -14.34 -3.30
C ASN A 137 -13.61 -13.56 -2.04
N THR A 138 -13.27 -12.27 -2.16
CA THR A 138 -12.91 -11.38 -1.03
C THR A 138 -14.00 -10.37 -0.71
N GLY A 139 -15.15 -10.45 -1.38
CA GLY A 139 -16.20 -9.43 -1.25
C GLY A 139 -15.82 -8.10 -1.88
N GLY A 140 -14.88 -8.09 -2.83
CA GLY A 140 -14.39 -6.91 -3.53
C GLY A 140 -13.33 -6.12 -2.78
N ASN A 141 -12.73 -6.68 -1.70
CA ASN A 141 -11.79 -5.95 -0.85
C ASN A 141 -10.31 -6.15 -1.21
N GLY A 142 -9.99 -6.96 -2.23
CA GLY A 142 -8.60 -7.26 -2.55
C GLY A 142 -7.91 -8.18 -1.53
N SER A 143 -6.60 -8.05 -1.40
CA SER A 143 -5.76 -8.76 -0.44
C SER A 143 -4.86 -7.77 0.30
N ASP A 144 -5.16 -7.52 1.54
CA ASP A 144 -4.59 -6.45 2.34
C ASP A 144 -3.39 -6.88 3.18
N ILE A 145 -2.71 -5.89 3.73
CA ILE A 145 -1.64 -6.05 4.72
C ILE A 145 -1.96 -5.18 5.94
N TRP A 146 -1.81 -5.75 7.16
CA TRP A 146 -1.79 -4.98 8.39
C TRP A 146 -0.40 -5.09 9.03
N SER A 147 0.32 -3.97 9.05
CA SER A 147 1.75 -3.96 9.39
C SER A 147 2.05 -3.97 10.89
N ASP A 148 1.10 -3.57 11.72
CA ASP A 148 1.27 -3.38 13.17
C ASP A 148 0.16 -4.02 14.02
N PHE A 149 -0.57 -5.01 13.49
CA PHE A 149 -1.61 -5.74 14.22
C PHE A 149 -1.10 -6.29 15.55
N SER A 150 -1.84 -6.06 16.63
CA SER A 150 -1.45 -6.44 17.98
C SER A 150 -2.62 -7.03 18.77
N VAL A 151 -2.56 -8.34 19.02
CA VAL A 151 -3.50 -9.03 19.92
C VAL A 151 -3.51 -8.39 21.30
N ALA A 152 -2.33 -7.97 21.80
CA ALA A 152 -2.18 -7.39 23.13
C ALA A 152 -2.87 -6.03 23.28
N GLN A 153 -3.04 -5.29 22.20
CA GLN A 153 -3.78 -4.03 22.17
C GLN A 153 -5.28 -4.24 21.99
N GLY A 154 -5.68 -5.40 21.50
CA GLY A 154 -7.08 -5.74 21.25
C GLY A 154 -7.53 -5.46 19.81
N ASP A 155 -6.59 -5.47 18.87
CA ASP A 155 -6.90 -5.30 17.46
C ASP A 155 -7.71 -6.46 16.92
N HIS A 156 -8.67 -6.16 16.06
CA HIS A 156 -9.57 -7.15 15.47
C HIS A 156 -9.94 -6.79 14.02
N ILE A 157 -10.43 -7.78 13.28
CA ILE A 157 -11.12 -7.58 12.02
C ILE A 157 -12.62 -7.90 12.18
N ASP A 158 -13.45 -7.19 11.44
CA ASP A 158 -14.87 -7.49 11.28
C ASP A 158 -15.13 -7.90 9.82
N VAL A 159 -15.48 -9.17 9.61
CA VAL A 159 -15.78 -9.77 8.31
C VAL A 159 -17.24 -10.18 8.17
N SER A 160 -18.07 -9.82 9.13
CA SER A 160 -19.48 -10.29 9.23
C SER A 160 -20.29 -10.01 7.97
N ALA A 161 -20.04 -8.88 7.30
CA ALA A 161 -20.70 -8.50 6.05
C ALA A 161 -20.33 -9.39 4.85
N LEU A 162 -19.22 -10.12 4.91
CA LEU A 162 -18.74 -10.97 3.84
C LEU A 162 -19.28 -12.39 3.87
N LEU A 163 -19.72 -12.87 5.04
CA LEU A 163 -20.06 -14.27 5.29
C LEU A 163 -21.49 -14.59 4.84
N VAL A 164 -21.61 -15.45 3.86
CA VAL A 164 -22.89 -15.88 3.31
C VAL A 164 -23.48 -17.01 4.17
N GLY A 165 -24.68 -16.79 4.67
CA GLY A 165 -25.39 -17.79 5.47
C GLY A 165 -24.84 -18.05 6.86
N TRP A 166 -23.94 -17.21 7.36
CA TRP A 166 -23.41 -17.31 8.72
C TRP A 166 -24.52 -17.00 9.75
N ASN A 167 -24.59 -17.82 10.78
CA ASN A 167 -25.62 -17.73 11.82
C ASN A 167 -25.24 -16.80 13.00
N GLY A 168 -24.08 -16.10 12.90
CA GLY A 168 -23.57 -15.23 13.96
C GLY A 168 -22.86 -15.98 15.10
N SER A 169 -22.73 -17.30 15.04
CA SER A 169 -22.08 -18.08 16.08
C SER A 169 -20.56 -18.19 15.83
N SER A 170 -19.76 -17.82 16.85
CA SER A 170 -18.30 -17.81 16.75
C SER A 170 -17.69 -19.20 16.54
N ASP A 171 -18.35 -20.26 17.01
CA ASP A 171 -17.90 -21.63 16.84
C ASP A 171 -17.99 -22.16 15.40
N THR A 172 -18.72 -21.43 14.53
CA THR A 172 -18.85 -21.75 13.10
C THR A 172 -17.91 -20.95 12.20
N LEU A 173 -17.17 -19.95 12.72
CA LEU A 173 -16.26 -19.10 11.96
C LEU A 173 -15.16 -19.90 11.25
N GLY A 174 -14.69 -21.00 11.84
CA GLY A 174 -13.69 -21.88 11.23
C GLY A 174 -14.15 -22.56 9.93
N ASN A 175 -15.45 -22.50 9.59
CA ASN A 175 -15.95 -22.93 8.29
C ASN A 175 -15.70 -21.90 7.18
N TYR A 176 -15.47 -20.64 7.54
CA TYR A 176 -15.32 -19.50 6.63
C TYR A 176 -13.90 -18.94 6.62
N ILE A 177 -13.17 -19.03 7.74
CA ILE A 177 -11.88 -18.37 7.91
C ILE A 177 -10.81 -19.40 8.25
N THR A 178 -9.69 -19.33 7.53
CA THR A 178 -8.53 -20.19 7.73
C THR A 178 -7.29 -19.34 7.98
N LEU A 179 -6.51 -19.73 9.00
CA LEU A 179 -5.21 -19.14 9.29
C LEU A 179 -4.10 -20.02 8.73
N SER A 180 -3.14 -19.40 8.08
CA SER A 180 -1.88 -20.04 7.66
C SER A 180 -0.70 -19.13 7.96
N TYR A 181 0.54 -19.66 7.88
CA TYR A 181 1.71 -18.95 8.34
C TYR A 181 2.80 -18.97 7.30
N VAL A 182 3.30 -17.80 6.93
CA VAL A 182 4.34 -17.62 5.91
C VAL A 182 5.35 -16.58 6.39
N GLY A 183 6.61 -16.97 6.54
CA GLY A 183 7.72 -16.05 6.84
C GLY A 183 7.55 -15.23 8.13
N GLY A 184 6.89 -15.79 9.15
CA GLY A 184 6.62 -15.10 10.43
C GLY A 184 5.34 -14.25 10.41
N ASN A 185 4.58 -14.28 9.32
CA ASN A 185 3.30 -13.58 9.19
C ASN A 185 2.15 -14.57 9.34
N THR A 186 1.00 -14.08 9.81
CA THR A 186 -0.27 -14.80 9.72
C THR A 186 -1.00 -14.36 8.45
N VAL A 187 -1.38 -15.32 7.61
CA VAL A 187 -2.20 -15.12 6.42
C VAL A 187 -3.63 -15.57 6.73
N VAL A 188 -4.57 -14.66 6.62
CA VAL A 188 -6.00 -14.91 6.85
C VAL A 188 -6.68 -15.08 5.50
N SER A 189 -7.23 -16.27 5.27
CA SER A 189 -8.01 -16.57 4.08
C SER A 189 -9.48 -16.69 4.42
N ILE A 190 -10.33 -16.23 3.52
CA ILE A 190 -11.78 -16.28 3.65
C ILE A 190 -12.37 -17.15 2.55
N ASP A 191 -13.36 -17.96 2.93
CA ASP A 191 -14.28 -18.65 2.04
C ASP A 191 -15.69 -18.13 2.38
N ARG A 192 -16.22 -17.26 1.54
CA ARG A 192 -17.43 -16.49 1.89
C ARG A 192 -18.69 -17.32 2.08
N ASP A 193 -18.84 -18.44 1.40
CA ASP A 193 -19.98 -19.36 1.55
C ASP A 193 -19.63 -20.61 2.38
N GLY A 194 -18.41 -20.64 2.92
CA GLY A 194 -17.94 -21.67 3.84
C GLY A 194 -17.66 -23.00 3.18
N THR A 195 -17.15 -23.95 3.97
CA THR A 195 -16.70 -25.28 3.48
C THR A 195 -17.74 -26.12 2.79
N GLY A 196 -19.02 -25.77 2.88
CA GLY A 196 -20.12 -26.45 2.19
C GLY A 196 -20.61 -25.73 0.93
N GLY A 197 -20.11 -24.53 0.66
CA GLY A 197 -20.47 -23.73 -0.49
C GLY A 197 -19.70 -24.12 -1.74
N ASN A 198 -20.14 -23.62 -2.90
CA ASN A 198 -19.48 -23.82 -4.18
C ASN A 198 -19.50 -22.54 -5.05
N THR A 199 -19.99 -21.43 -4.50
CA THR A 199 -20.11 -20.17 -5.23
C THR A 199 -18.84 -19.35 -5.11
N HIS A 200 -18.22 -19.35 -3.93
CA HIS A 200 -16.98 -18.68 -3.65
C HIS A 200 -15.86 -19.70 -3.42
N GLN A 201 -14.62 -19.28 -3.58
CA GLN A 201 -13.45 -20.09 -3.32
C GLN A 201 -12.61 -19.43 -2.24
N PRO A 202 -11.89 -20.19 -1.40
CA PRO A 202 -10.95 -19.62 -0.44
C PRO A 202 -9.98 -18.65 -1.10
N ALA A 203 -9.87 -17.45 -0.56
CA ALA A 203 -8.94 -16.42 -1.03
C ALA A 203 -8.29 -15.70 0.14
N THR A 204 -7.06 -15.23 -0.04
CA THR A 204 -6.38 -14.40 0.96
C THR A 204 -7.09 -13.06 1.08
N LEU A 205 -7.52 -12.73 2.30
CA LEU A 205 -8.13 -11.46 2.62
C LEU A 205 -7.12 -10.48 3.19
N ILE A 206 -6.29 -10.92 4.14
CA ILE A 206 -5.31 -10.05 4.80
C ILE A 206 -4.11 -10.85 5.30
N THR A 207 -2.94 -10.20 5.25
CA THR A 207 -1.70 -10.68 5.87
C THR A 207 -1.36 -9.80 7.06
N LEU A 208 -1.25 -10.40 8.24
CA LEU A 208 -0.83 -9.75 9.47
C LEU A 208 0.69 -9.90 9.59
N GLN A 209 1.44 -8.80 9.45
CA GLN A 209 2.90 -8.85 9.40
C GLN A 209 3.51 -9.05 10.79
N GLY A 210 4.47 -9.96 10.89
CA GLY A 210 5.28 -10.16 12.09
C GLY A 210 4.52 -10.71 13.30
N VAL A 211 3.30 -11.20 13.14
CA VAL A 211 2.47 -11.71 14.22
C VAL A 211 1.98 -13.12 13.93
N HIS A 212 1.93 -13.94 14.98
CA HIS A 212 1.40 -15.30 14.94
C HIS A 212 0.09 -15.36 15.73
N ILE A 213 -1.03 -15.53 15.04
CA ILE A 213 -2.37 -15.69 15.63
C ILE A 213 -2.63 -17.18 15.82
N ASN A 214 -2.97 -17.61 17.03
CA ASN A 214 -3.19 -19.02 17.35
C ASN A 214 -4.64 -19.46 17.20
N SER A 215 -5.58 -18.52 17.31
CA SER A 215 -7.01 -18.80 17.23
C SER A 215 -7.77 -17.65 16.58
N LEU A 216 -8.96 -17.93 16.07
CA LEU A 216 -9.84 -16.90 15.50
C LEU A 216 -10.33 -15.88 16.54
N ASP A 217 -10.39 -16.24 17.81
CA ASP A 217 -10.76 -15.32 18.90
C ASP A 217 -9.74 -14.18 19.10
N GLU A 218 -8.49 -14.40 18.70
CA GLU A 218 -7.46 -13.36 18.72
C GLU A 218 -7.59 -12.38 17.53
N LEU A 219 -8.36 -12.74 16.52
CA LEU A 219 -8.52 -11.98 15.27
C LEU A 219 -9.87 -11.28 15.18
N ILE A 220 -10.94 -11.93 15.64
CA ILE A 220 -12.32 -11.50 15.46
C ILE A 220 -12.96 -11.27 16.82
N ASP A 221 -13.49 -10.07 17.03
CA ASP A 221 -14.28 -9.80 18.24
C ASP A 221 -15.63 -10.54 18.16
N THR A 222 -15.73 -11.61 18.92
CA THR A 222 -16.94 -12.43 19.02
C THR A 222 -17.94 -11.88 20.05
N ASN A 223 -17.57 -10.82 20.77
CA ASN A 223 -18.42 -10.23 21.81
C ASN A 223 -19.40 -9.16 21.28
N ASN A 224 -19.29 -8.80 20.00
CA ASN A 224 -20.15 -7.76 19.40
C ASN A 224 -21.36 -8.33 18.64
N SER A 225 -21.88 -9.48 19.08
CA SER A 225 -23.14 -10.05 18.58
C SER A 225 -24.31 -9.38 19.32
N ASN A 226 -24.75 -8.22 18.84
CA ASN A 226 -26.06 -7.64 19.16
C ASN A 226 -26.89 -7.46 17.90
#